data_488408213acfb28b4f6a65ef78fcedf2
#
_entry.id   488408213acfb28b4f6a65ef78fcedf2
#
_cell.length_a   1.000
_cell.length_b   1.000
_cell.length_c   1.000
_cell.angle_alpha   90.00
_cell.angle_beta   90.00
_cell.angle_gamma   90.00
#
_symmetry.space_group_name_H-M   'P 1'
#
loop_
_entity.id
_entity.type
_entity.pdbx_description
1 polymer ?
#
loop_
_entity_poly.entity_id
_entity_poly.type
_entity_poly.pdbx_seq_one_letter_code
_entity_poly.pdbx_strand_id
1 'polypeptide(L)'
;MRTLGRLILPLLATCAALVIAQPLAAVAGPAPEKSSIDLAAAGVGFPYLPFVIAQSRGYFKQAGLDVQIGVFSGGAKALQAMLGGSADIVAGAYSNTITMAAKGQHLVSFVTLASCPGWVFGATRASHGKVRTYADLKGMRIGVSSPGSSFHMGVNYLLSRSGLKPGDVSIIGVGSSAGAIAAARSGQIDALMSNDPVATVLQDSGDLFTLAVMRDPAGTRATLGGDYPEASIYTTRDFATRYPNTVQAVTNAILAAERWMAHATPEQVAAAVPPQYALADKDVFARAYANMQRCISRDGLMTDAAAHTVHDVLAAFDPEIGKASIDLKATYDNRFVENADKH
;
A
#
# COMPACT_ATOMS: atom_id res chain seq x y z
N MET A 1 -38.54 75.83 52.36
CA MET A 1 -39.33 74.55 52.25
C MET A 1 -38.74 73.73 51.12
N ARG A 2 -38.13 72.61 51.49
CA ARG A 2 -37.29 71.78 50.58
C ARG A 2 -38.14 70.62 49.97
N THR A 3 -38.24 70.58 48.65
CA THR A 3 -38.90 69.52 47.98
C THR A 3 -37.85 68.46 47.55
N LEU A 4 -37.98 67.23 48.09
CA LEU A 4 -37.18 66.07 47.71
C LEU A 4 -37.64 65.50 46.33
N GLY A 5 -36.76 65.55 45.37
CA GLY A 5 -36.97 64.79 44.10
C GLY A 5 -36.51 63.37 44.25
N ARG A 6 -37.41 62.38 43.98
CA ARG A 6 -37.10 60.97 43.92
C ARG A 6 -36.51 60.64 42.57
N LEU A 7 -35.24 60.13 42.52
CA LEU A 7 -34.64 59.49 41.37
C LEU A 7 -35.14 58.05 41.29
N ILE A 8 -35.76 57.68 40.19
CA ILE A 8 -36.09 56.29 39.83
C ILE A 8 -35.00 55.83 38.87
N LEU A 9 -34.18 54.87 39.31
CA LEU A 9 -33.24 54.16 38.46
C LEU A 9 -33.95 52.98 37.75
N PRO A 10 -33.83 52.81 36.41
CA PRO A 10 -34.30 51.60 35.75
C PRO A 10 -33.28 50.48 35.89
N LEU A 11 -33.73 49.35 36.41
CA LEU A 11 -32.97 48.09 36.47
C LEU A 11 -32.98 47.48 35.06
N LEU A 12 -31.86 47.55 34.33
CA LEU A 12 -31.63 46.79 33.08
C LEU A 12 -31.26 45.36 33.45
N ALA A 13 -32.19 44.42 33.25
CA ALA A 13 -31.97 43.00 33.36
C ALA A 13 -31.28 42.52 32.06
N THR A 14 -30.01 42.26 32.14
CA THR A 14 -29.22 41.63 31.05
C THR A 14 -29.47 40.12 31.10
N CYS A 15 -30.35 39.58 30.23
CA CYS A 15 -30.44 38.16 29.97
C CYS A 15 -29.19 37.70 29.15
N ALA A 16 -28.21 37.12 29.82
CA ALA A 16 -27.13 36.41 29.18
C ALA A 16 -27.69 35.07 28.65
N ALA A 17 -27.93 35.00 27.35
CA ALA A 17 -28.25 33.74 26.68
C ALA A 17 -27.01 32.84 26.68
N LEU A 18 -26.99 31.81 27.51
CA LEU A 18 -26.00 30.76 27.50
C LEU A 18 -26.24 29.93 26.23
N VAL A 19 -25.48 30.18 25.17
CA VAL A 19 -25.43 29.28 23.98
C VAL A 19 -24.65 28.05 24.42
N ILE A 20 -25.37 26.99 24.78
CA ILE A 20 -24.78 25.68 24.98
C ILE A 20 -24.42 25.16 23.59
N ALA A 21 -23.16 25.30 23.21
CA ALA A 21 -22.60 24.59 22.06
C ALA A 21 -22.69 23.08 22.35
N GLN A 22 -23.71 22.43 21.81
CA GLN A 22 -23.76 20.97 21.81
C GLN A 22 -22.59 20.50 20.93
N PRO A 23 -21.68 19.64 21.44
CA PRO A 23 -20.73 18.99 20.58
C PRO A 23 -21.53 18.19 19.55
N LEU A 24 -21.31 18.46 18.24
CA LEU A 24 -21.75 17.56 17.19
C LEU A 24 -21.12 16.19 17.54
N ALA A 25 -21.93 15.27 18.08
CA ALA A 25 -21.53 13.89 18.17
C ALA A 25 -21.30 13.41 16.73
N ALA A 26 -20.05 13.25 16.36
CA ALA A 26 -19.73 12.50 15.18
C ALA A 26 -20.48 11.17 15.32
N VAL A 27 -21.32 10.83 14.34
CA VAL A 27 -22.03 9.54 14.33
C VAL A 27 -20.91 8.49 14.17
N ALA A 28 -20.40 8.02 15.30
CA ALA A 28 -19.46 6.93 15.31
C ALA A 28 -20.24 5.70 14.79
N GLY A 29 -19.76 5.13 13.70
CA GLY A 29 -20.29 3.86 13.19
C GLY A 29 -20.25 2.78 14.29
N PRO A 30 -20.79 1.58 14.03
CA PRO A 30 -20.76 0.49 15.00
C PRO A 30 -19.35 0.24 15.52
N ALA A 31 -19.20 -0.02 16.83
CA ALA A 31 -17.90 -0.31 17.43
C ALA A 31 -17.25 -1.56 16.78
N PRO A 32 -15.93 -1.57 16.58
CA PRO A 32 -15.21 -2.75 16.11
C PRO A 32 -15.45 -3.96 17.04
N GLU A 33 -15.72 -5.15 16.49
CA GLU A 33 -15.86 -6.38 17.27
C GLU A 33 -14.52 -6.83 17.87
N LYS A 34 -13.43 -6.53 17.16
CA LYS A 34 -12.04 -6.73 17.59
C LYS A 34 -11.30 -5.42 17.43
N SER A 35 -10.94 -4.77 18.54
CA SER A 35 -10.26 -3.48 18.54
C SER A 35 -8.72 -3.59 18.49
N SER A 36 -8.13 -4.69 18.98
CA SER A 36 -6.68 -4.95 18.86
C SER A 36 -6.41 -5.78 17.62
N ILE A 37 -5.64 -5.22 16.67
CA ILE A 37 -5.39 -5.79 15.36
C ILE A 37 -3.89 -5.95 15.12
N ASP A 38 -3.49 -7.16 14.74
CA ASP A 38 -2.14 -7.45 14.26
C ASP A 38 -2.10 -7.33 12.73
N LEU A 39 -1.40 -6.29 12.23
CA LEU A 39 -1.21 -6.02 10.81
C LEU A 39 0.18 -6.48 10.38
N ALA A 40 0.24 -7.45 9.45
CA ALA A 40 1.47 -7.84 8.79
C ALA A 40 1.71 -7.00 7.54
N ALA A 41 2.76 -6.17 7.54
CA ALA A 41 3.12 -5.35 6.40
C ALA A 41 4.17 -6.05 5.52
N ALA A 42 3.91 -6.15 4.22
CA ALA A 42 4.84 -6.71 3.23
C ALA A 42 6.08 -5.84 3.01
N GLY A 43 6.05 -4.60 3.50
CA GLY A 43 7.10 -3.59 3.41
C GLY A 43 6.54 -2.22 3.75
N VAL A 44 7.39 -1.21 3.63
CA VAL A 44 7.08 0.21 3.90
C VAL A 44 7.38 1.10 2.70
N GLY A 45 7.49 0.52 1.51
CA GLY A 45 7.62 1.28 0.27
C GLY A 45 6.37 2.12 -0.02
N PHE A 46 6.48 3.05 -0.95
CA PHE A 46 5.45 4.05 -1.19
C PHE A 46 4.04 3.52 -1.50
N PRO A 47 3.84 2.37 -2.18
CA PRO A 47 2.51 1.82 -2.34
C PRO A 47 1.78 1.54 -1.02
N TYR A 48 2.54 1.37 0.07
CA TYR A 48 2.02 1.05 1.41
C TYR A 48 1.90 2.28 2.33
N LEU A 49 2.26 3.48 1.89
CA LEU A 49 2.20 4.69 2.73
C LEU A 49 0.84 4.97 3.36
N PRO A 50 -0.33 4.66 2.74
CA PRO A 50 -1.61 4.94 3.39
C PRO A 50 -1.73 4.32 4.79
N PHE A 51 -1.29 3.08 5.03
CA PHE A 51 -1.36 2.52 6.38
C PHE A 51 -0.35 3.16 7.35
N VAL A 52 0.84 3.54 6.84
CA VAL A 52 1.85 4.24 7.64
C VAL A 52 1.33 5.60 8.10
N ILE A 53 0.69 6.33 7.20
CA ILE A 53 0.05 7.63 7.49
C ILE A 53 -1.15 7.43 8.43
N ALA A 54 -1.98 6.40 8.22
CA ALA A 54 -3.09 6.09 9.13
C ALA A 54 -2.60 5.88 10.57
N GLN A 55 -1.49 5.16 10.74
CA GLN A 55 -0.87 4.95 12.05
C GLN A 55 -0.28 6.24 12.61
N SER A 56 0.56 6.95 11.86
CA SER A 56 1.29 8.13 12.35
C SER A 56 0.37 9.31 12.67
N ARG A 57 -0.75 9.45 11.95
CA ARG A 57 -1.77 10.48 12.18
C ARG A 57 -2.87 10.06 13.14
N GLY A 58 -2.80 8.85 13.67
CA GLY A 58 -3.75 8.34 14.66
C GLY A 58 -5.13 8.00 14.11
N TYR A 59 -5.29 7.80 12.79
CA TYR A 59 -6.60 7.48 12.21
C TYR A 59 -7.12 6.11 12.64
N PHE A 60 -6.24 5.12 12.88
CA PHE A 60 -6.65 3.86 13.48
C PHE A 60 -7.24 4.05 14.88
N LYS A 61 -6.58 4.86 15.72
CA LYS A 61 -7.09 5.18 17.07
C LYS A 61 -8.42 5.93 17.02
N GLN A 62 -8.58 6.87 16.09
CA GLN A 62 -9.83 7.59 15.86
C GLN A 62 -10.97 6.64 15.42
N ALA A 63 -10.64 5.57 14.70
CA ALA A 63 -11.56 4.50 14.31
C ALA A 63 -11.78 3.45 15.41
N GLY A 64 -11.26 3.66 16.64
CA GLY A 64 -11.41 2.73 17.77
C GLY A 64 -10.51 1.51 17.71
N LEU A 65 -9.41 1.56 16.94
CA LEU A 65 -8.49 0.44 16.75
C LEU A 65 -7.13 0.69 17.40
N ASP A 66 -6.59 -0.33 18.04
CA ASP A 66 -5.18 -0.45 18.43
C ASP A 66 -4.48 -1.41 17.46
N VAL A 67 -3.73 -0.84 16.49
CA VAL A 67 -3.10 -1.62 15.41
C VAL A 67 -1.62 -1.80 15.71
N GLN A 68 -1.19 -3.05 15.85
CA GLN A 68 0.21 -3.45 15.97
C GLN A 68 0.74 -3.81 14.58
N ILE A 69 1.77 -3.10 14.12
CA ILE A 69 2.33 -3.29 12.77
C ILE A 69 3.63 -4.08 12.85
N GLY A 70 3.60 -5.29 12.32
CA GLY A 70 4.80 -6.11 12.07
C GLY A 70 5.27 -5.96 10.63
N VAL A 71 6.50 -5.45 10.41
CA VAL A 71 7.07 -5.31 9.06
C VAL A 71 7.88 -6.55 8.70
N PHE A 72 7.51 -7.19 7.59
CA PHE A 72 8.18 -8.39 7.08
C PHE A 72 9.10 -8.06 5.90
N SER A 73 10.06 -8.93 5.62
CA SER A 73 11.02 -8.73 4.52
C SER A 73 10.43 -9.00 3.12
N GLY A 74 9.11 -9.11 3.00
CA GLY A 74 8.40 -9.28 1.73
C GLY A 74 7.02 -9.91 1.91
N GLY A 75 6.17 -9.77 0.88
CA GLY A 75 4.74 -10.14 0.92
C GLY A 75 4.48 -11.61 1.22
N ALA A 76 5.31 -12.52 0.73
CA ALA A 76 5.14 -13.95 1.01
C ALA A 76 5.23 -14.26 2.51
N LYS A 77 6.14 -13.60 3.24
CA LYS A 77 6.27 -13.79 4.70
C LYS A 77 5.13 -13.14 5.47
N ALA A 78 4.67 -11.96 5.04
CA ALA A 78 3.51 -11.32 5.66
C ALA A 78 2.23 -12.17 5.47
N LEU A 79 2.02 -12.72 4.27
CA LEU A 79 0.94 -13.66 3.99
C LEU A 79 1.02 -14.92 4.88
N GLN A 80 2.21 -15.52 5.02
CA GLN A 80 2.42 -16.68 5.88
C GLN A 80 2.11 -16.38 7.36
N ALA A 81 2.43 -15.17 7.85
CA ALA A 81 2.10 -14.77 9.22
C ALA A 81 0.58 -14.75 9.45
N MET A 82 -0.20 -14.22 8.49
CA MET A 82 -1.66 -14.23 8.59
C MET A 82 -2.24 -15.65 8.49
N LEU A 83 -1.78 -16.46 7.53
CA LEU A 83 -2.26 -17.84 7.38
C LEU A 83 -1.89 -18.72 8.59
N GLY A 84 -0.78 -18.41 9.27
CA GLY A 84 -0.36 -19.03 10.51
C GLY A 84 -1.03 -18.49 11.78
N GLY A 85 -1.92 -17.49 11.66
CA GLY A 85 -2.64 -16.90 12.79
C GLY A 85 -1.83 -15.90 13.63
N SER A 86 -0.65 -15.47 13.16
CA SER A 86 0.19 -14.46 13.82
C SER A 86 -0.18 -13.02 13.39
N ALA A 87 -1.07 -12.86 12.43
CA ALA A 87 -1.61 -11.58 12.03
C ALA A 87 -3.08 -11.74 11.63
N ASP A 88 -3.86 -10.68 11.79
CA ASP A 88 -5.28 -10.63 11.45
C ASP A 88 -5.50 -10.18 9.99
N ILE A 89 -4.71 -9.21 9.58
CA ILE A 89 -4.79 -8.56 8.26
C ILE A 89 -3.40 -8.37 7.68
N VAL A 90 -3.32 -8.23 6.38
CA VAL A 90 -2.05 -7.98 5.66
C VAL A 90 -2.16 -6.70 4.85
N ALA A 91 -1.19 -5.80 5.01
CA ALA A 91 -0.89 -4.77 4.02
C ALA A 91 0.09 -5.39 3.01
N GLY A 92 -0.42 -5.82 1.87
CA GLY A 92 0.35 -6.61 0.91
C GLY A 92 -0.21 -6.54 -0.51
N ALA A 93 0.40 -7.32 -1.40
CA ALA A 93 0.05 -7.33 -2.81
C ALA A 93 -1.34 -7.98 -3.04
N TYR A 94 -2.20 -7.30 -3.80
CA TYR A 94 -3.49 -7.86 -4.22
C TYR A 94 -3.35 -9.19 -4.97
N SER A 95 -2.28 -9.36 -5.75
CA SER A 95 -1.98 -10.61 -6.45
C SER A 95 -1.99 -11.85 -5.55
N ASN A 96 -1.75 -11.68 -4.23
CA ASN A 96 -1.83 -12.78 -3.26
C ASN A 96 -3.25 -13.34 -3.14
N THR A 97 -4.29 -12.52 -3.25
CA THR A 97 -5.68 -13.00 -3.17
C THR A 97 -6.01 -13.92 -4.34
N ILE A 98 -5.52 -13.59 -5.55
CA ILE A 98 -5.69 -14.40 -6.76
C ILE A 98 -4.87 -15.70 -6.67
N THR A 99 -3.59 -15.59 -6.28
CA THR A 99 -2.71 -16.75 -6.14
C THR A 99 -3.23 -17.75 -5.10
N MET A 100 -3.81 -17.25 -4.00
CA MET A 100 -4.40 -18.11 -2.98
C MET A 100 -5.74 -18.70 -3.41
N ALA A 101 -6.55 -17.95 -4.18
CA ALA A 101 -7.78 -18.46 -4.78
C ALA A 101 -7.50 -19.66 -5.73
N ALA A 102 -6.43 -19.58 -6.54
CA ALA A 102 -6.00 -20.71 -7.37
C ALA A 102 -5.65 -21.96 -6.56
N LYS A 103 -5.28 -21.79 -5.28
CA LYS A 103 -4.99 -22.89 -4.33
C LYS A 103 -6.19 -23.27 -3.45
N GLY A 104 -7.39 -22.77 -3.75
CA GLY A 104 -8.60 -23.03 -2.98
C GLY A 104 -8.67 -22.31 -1.64
N GLN A 105 -7.82 -21.30 -1.40
CA GLN A 105 -7.87 -20.47 -0.19
C GLN A 105 -8.50 -19.11 -0.49
N HIS A 106 -9.45 -18.70 0.33
CA HIS A 106 -10.28 -17.53 0.07
C HIS A 106 -9.84 -16.34 0.91
N LEU A 107 -9.00 -15.49 0.31
CA LEU A 107 -8.65 -14.17 0.82
C LEU A 107 -9.52 -13.11 0.15
N VAL A 108 -9.74 -12.00 0.84
CA VAL A 108 -10.50 -10.87 0.33
C VAL A 108 -9.75 -9.56 0.59
N SER A 109 -9.47 -8.82 -0.47
CA SER A 109 -9.00 -7.43 -0.39
C SER A 109 -10.19 -6.52 -0.13
N PHE A 110 -10.09 -5.62 0.84
CA PHE A 110 -11.22 -4.77 1.23
C PHE A 110 -10.93 -3.26 1.13
N VAL A 111 -9.67 -2.87 0.86
CA VAL A 111 -9.29 -1.51 0.50
C VAL A 111 -7.99 -1.53 -0.30
N THR A 112 -7.98 -0.79 -1.41
CA THR A 112 -6.81 -0.63 -2.29
C THR A 112 -6.00 0.57 -1.82
N LEU A 113 -4.69 0.39 -1.60
CA LEU A 113 -3.77 1.46 -1.17
C LEU A 113 -3.11 2.18 -2.35
N ALA A 114 -2.89 1.46 -3.46
CA ALA A 114 -2.23 2.01 -4.64
C ALA A 114 -2.76 1.35 -5.91
N SER A 115 -3.03 2.17 -6.93
CA SER A 115 -3.55 1.76 -8.25
C SER A 115 -2.46 1.33 -9.24
N CYS A 116 -1.19 1.57 -8.91
CA CYS A 116 -0.04 1.08 -9.67
C CYS A 116 0.98 0.43 -8.73
N PRO A 117 1.87 -0.43 -9.26
CA PRO A 117 2.81 -1.18 -8.42
C PRO A 117 3.95 -0.32 -7.88
N GLY A 118 4.22 0.84 -8.46
CA GLY A 118 5.36 1.66 -8.07
C GLY A 118 6.72 1.02 -8.39
N TRP A 119 6.75 -0.03 -9.21
CA TRP A 119 7.95 -0.79 -9.48
C TRP A 119 8.91 -0.05 -10.40
N VAL A 120 10.20 -0.24 -10.11
CA VAL A 120 11.30 0.06 -11.00
C VAL A 120 12.12 -1.21 -11.15
N PHE A 121 12.35 -1.61 -12.38
CA PHE A 121 13.22 -2.72 -12.72
C PHE A 121 14.45 -2.20 -13.45
N GLY A 122 15.64 -2.60 -13.05
CA GLY A 122 16.87 -2.12 -13.66
C GLY A 122 18.08 -3.02 -13.44
N ALA A 123 19.07 -2.83 -14.29
CA ALA A 123 20.39 -3.43 -14.14
C ALA A 123 21.19 -2.71 -13.04
N THR A 124 21.92 -3.45 -12.22
CA THR A 124 22.82 -2.84 -11.24
C THR A 124 24.12 -2.38 -11.92
N ARG A 125 24.95 -1.61 -11.21
CA ARG A 125 26.27 -1.18 -11.71
C ARG A 125 27.14 -2.36 -12.16
N ALA A 126 27.05 -3.52 -11.50
CA ALA A 126 27.82 -4.71 -11.82
C ALA A 126 27.50 -5.31 -13.21
N SER A 127 26.31 -5.06 -13.72
CA SER A 127 25.83 -5.54 -15.03
C SER A 127 25.57 -4.41 -16.04
N HIS A 128 25.87 -3.15 -15.67
CA HIS A 128 25.69 -2.00 -16.55
C HIS A 128 26.45 -2.20 -17.89
N GLY A 129 25.75 -1.92 -19.00
CA GLY A 129 26.28 -2.13 -20.34
C GLY A 129 26.15 -3.57 -20.89
N LYS A 130 25.91 -4.57 -20.01
CA LYS A 130 25.62 -5.96 -20.41
C LYS A 130 24.12 -6.22 -20.58
N VAL A 131 23.27 -5.53 -19.83
CA VAL A 131 21.82 -5.70 -19.83
C VAL A 131 21.18 -4.48 -20.49
N ARG A 132 20.58 -4.66 -21.65
CA ARG A 132 19.84 -3.64 -22.41
C ARG A 132 18.39 -4.03 -22.64
N THR A 133 18.11 -5.32 -22.64
CA THR A 133 16.80 -5.91 -22.83
C THR A 133 16.54 -6.98 -21.77
N TYR A 134 15.31 -7.41 -21.62
CA TYR A 134 14.98 -8.50 -20.68
C TYR A 134 15.61 -9.85 -21.11
N ALA A 135 15.89 -10.06 -22.40
CA ALA A 135 16.54 -11.27 -22.89
C ALA A 135 17.98 -11.41 -22.38
N ASP A 136 18.67 -10.28 -22.14
CA ASP A 136 20.04 -10.26 -21.62
C ASP A 136 20.14 -10.73 -20.15
N LEU A 137 19.01 -10.91 -19.48
CA LEU A 137 18.95 -11.34 -18.07
C LEU A 137 19.22 -12.86 -17.91
N LYS A 138 19.30 -13.63 -18.97
CA LYS A 138 19.53 -15.08 -18.89
C LYS A 138 20.82 -15.39 -18.12
N GLY A 139 20.69 -16.26 -17.10
CA GLY A 139 21.79 -16.66 -16.21
C GLY A 139 22.13 -15.65 -15.12
N MET A 140 21.44 -14.50 -15.07
CA MET A 140 21.73 -13.44 -14.11
C MET A 140 21.03 -13.63 -12.77
N ARG A 141 21.56 -12.96 -11.75
CA ARG A 141 21.04 -12.90 -10.38
C ARG A 141 20.12 -11.69 -10.26
N ILE A 142 18.86 -11.90 -10.01
CA ILE A 142 17.86 -10.82 -9.91
C ILE A 142 17.40 -10.68 -8.47
N GLY A 143 17.62 -9.49 -7.90
CA GLY A 143 17.15 -9.12 -6.57
C GLY A 143 15.66 -8.84 -6.55
N VAL A 144 14.98 -9.40 -5.57
CA VAL A 144 13.57 -9.12 -5.24
C VAL A 144 13.42 -9.03 -3.73
N SER A 145 12.30 -8.53 -3.21
CA SER A 145 12.12 -8.47 -1.74
C SER A 145 12.20 -9.84 -1.08
N SER A 146 11.51 -10.82 -1.63
CA SER A 146 11.64 -12.25 -1.28
C SER A 146 11.17 -13.12 -2.44
N PRO A 147 11.66 -14.35 -2.57
CA PRO A 147 11.04 -15.34 -3.47
C PRO A 147 9.55 -15.49 -3.18
N GLY A 148 8.72 -15.50 -4.23
CA GLY A 148 7.26 -15.54 -4.12
C GLY A 148 6.58 -14.20 -3.81
N SER A 149 7.33 -13.10 -3.72
CA SER A 149 6.75 -11.74 -3.58
C SER A 149 6.20 -11.25 -4.93
N SER A 150 5.42 -10.17 -4.90
CA SER A 150 4.95 -9.49 -6.11
C SER A 150 6.09 -8.98 -7.00
N PHE A 151 7.22 -8.57 -6.43
CA PHE A 151 8.42 -8.24 -7.20
C PHE A 151 8.93 -9.45 -8.00
N HIS A 152 8.95 -10.64 -7.38
CA HIS A 152 9.29 -11.88 -8.08
C HIS A 152 8.28 -12.19 -9.20
N MET A 153 6.98 -12.01 -8.95
CA MET A 153 5.94 -12.20 -9.97
C MET A 153 6.10 -11.21 -11.13
N GLY A 154 6.38 -9.92 -10.83
CA GLY A 154 6.67 -8.90 -11.82
C GLY A 154 7.90 -9.23 -12.67
N VAL A 155 8.98 -9.73 -12.07
CA VAL A 155 10.16 -10.21 -12.80
C VAL A 155 9.79 -11.36 -13.74
N ASN A 156 9.07 -12.38 -13.26
CA ASN A 156 8.65 -13.51 -14.09
C ASN A 156 7.79 -13.08 -15.29
N TYR A 157 6.91 -12.10 -15.08
CA TYR A 157 6.13 -11.52 -16.18
C TYR A 157 7.02 -10.86 -17.23
N LEU A 158 8.00 -10.02 -16.82
CA LEU A 158 8.91 -9.36 -17.75
C LEU A 158 9.79 -10.37 -18.50
N LEU A 159 10.24 -11.44 -17.83
CA LEU A 159 10.99 -12.54 -18.44
C LEU A 159 10.14 -13.25 -19.50
N SER A 160 8.87 -13.59 -19.19
CA SER A 160 7.97 -14.29 -20.14
C SER A 160 7.77 -13.49 -21.42
N ARG A 161 7.72 -12.15 -21.33
CA ARG A 161 7.63 -11.27 -22.50
C ARG A 161 8.84 -11.31 -23.43
N SER A 162 9.97 -11.83 -22.95
CA SER A 162 11.21 -12.00 -23.71
C SER A 162 11.49 -13.45 -24.07
N GLY A 163 10.50 -14.35 -23.86
CA GLY A 163 10.67 -15.77 -24.10
C GLY A 163 11.52 -16.50 -23.06
N LEU A 164 11.90 -15.82 -21.97
CA LEU A 164 12.61 -16.45 -20.85
C LEU A 164 11.62 -17.11 -19.89
N LYS A 165 12.08 -18.16 -19.23
CA LYS A 165 11.34 -18.85 -18.17
C LYS A 165 11.86 -18.43 -16.78
N PRO A 166 11.08 -18.59 -15.71
CA PRO A 166 11.53 -18.30 -14.35
C PRO A 166 12.86 -18.97 -13.97
N GLY A 167 13.11 -20.20 -14.44
CA GLY A 167 14.35 -20.94 -14.21
C GLY A 167 15.57 -20.48 -15.02
N ASP A 168 15.42 -19.54 -15.95
CA ASP A 168 16.53 -18.99 -16.74
C ASP A 168 17.35 -17.95 -15.94
N VAL A 169 16.91 -17.55 -14.75
CA VAL A 169 17.57 -16.59 -13.88
C VAL A 169 17.66 -17.10 -12.44
N SER A 170 18.51 -16.50 -11.61
CA SER A 170 18.58 -16.79 -10.17
C SER A 170 17.89 -15.68 -9.39
N ILE A 171 16.83 -16.01 -8.66
CA ILE A 171 16.09 -15.06 -7.82
C ILE A 171 16.72 -14.99 -6.43
N ILE A 172 17.14 -13.79 -6.02
CA ILE A 172 17.80 -13.51 -4.76
C ILE A 172 16.90 -12.62 -3.88
N GLY A 173 16.54 -13.10 -2.70
CA GLY A 173 15.80 -12.30 -1.72
C GLY A 173 16.73 -11.29 -1.02
N VAL A 174 16.54 -10.01 -1.26
CA VAL A 174 17.38 -8.92 -0.74
C VAL A 174 16.63 -7.96 0.20
N GLY A 175 15.35 -8.26 0.46
CA GLY A 175 14.47 -7.35 1.19
C GLY A 175 13.97 -6.18 0.33
N SER A 176 13.27 -5.24 0.97
CA SER A 176 12.65 -4.07 0.33
C SER A 176 13.18 -2.73 0.89
N SER A 177 14.36 -2.73 1.51
CA SER A 177 14.92 -1.58 2.21
C SER A 177 16.46 -1.53 2.08
N ALA A 178 17.18 -1.24 3.14
CA ALA A 178 18.65 -1.12 3.14
C ALA A 178 19.37 -2.37 2.60
N GLY A 179 18.81 -3.57 2.80
CA GLY A 179 19.35 -4.81 2.24
C GLY A 179 19.40 -4.81 0.71
N ALA A 180 18.36 -4.32 0.05
CA ALA A 180 18.31 -4.20 -1.42
C ALA A 180 19.37 -3.22 -1.94
N ILE A 181 19.55 -2.08 -1.24
CA ILE A 181 20.61 -1.09 -1.58
C ILE A 181 21.99 -1.72 -1.44
N ALA A 182 22.26 -2.40 -0.33
CA ALA A 182 23.53 -3.07 -0.08
C ALA A 182 23.83 -4.16 -1.12
N ALA A 183 22.85 -5.00 -1.46
CA ALA A 183 23.01 -6.07 -2.45
C ALA A 183 23.31 -5.52 -3.86
N ALA A 184 22.65 -4.43 -4.26
CA ALA A 184 22.91 -3.77 -5.54
C ALA A 184 24.32 -3.19 -5.60
N ARG A 185 24.78 -2.52 -4.55
CA ARG A 185 26.10 -1.89 -4.46
C ARG A 185 27.24 -2.88 -4.37
N SER A 186 27.04 -3.98 -3.66
CA SER A 186 28.08 -5.02 -3.49
C SER A 186 28.26 -5.93 -4.71
N GLY A 187 27.39 -5.83 -5.73
CA GLY A 187 27.39 -6.74 -6.87
C GLY A 187 26.90 -8.16 -6.55
N GLN A 188 26.17 -8.32 -5.43
CA GLN A 188 25.51 -9.60 -5.10
C GLN A 188 24.43 -9.95 -6.12
N ILE A 189 23.81 -8.95 -6.74
CA ILE A 189 22.78 -9.06 -7.76
C ILE A 189 23.15 -8.29 -9.02
N ASP A 190 22.67 -8.76 -10.16
CA ASP A 190 22.93 -8.17 -11.48
C ASP A 190 21.77 -7.25 -11.92
N ALA A 191 20.54 -7.53 -11.48
CA ALA A 191 19.39 -6.66 -11.68
C ALA A 191 18.55 -6.63 -10.40
N LEU A 192 17.69 -5.61 -10.27
CA LEU A 192 16.83 -5.40 -9.12
C LEU A 192 15.44 -4.98 -9.57
N MET A 193 14.40 -5.63 -9.02
CA MET A 193 13.04 -5.13 -8.96
C MET A 193 12.81 -4.52 -7.58
N SER A 194 12.46 -3.25 -7.53
CA SER A 194 12.22 -2.53 -6.28
C SER A 194 11.17 -1.43 -6.47
N ASN A 195 10.82 -0.77 -5.40
CA ASN A 195 10.00 0.45 -5.39
C ASN A 195 10.72 1.58 -4.64
N ASP A 196 10.11 2.74 -4.60
CA ASP A 196 10.65 3.87 -3.86
C ASP A 196 10.47 3.69 -2.34
N PRO A 197 11.40 4.27 -1.55
CA PRO A 197 12.50 5.16 -1.97
C PRO A 197 13.78 4.42 -2.43
N VAL A 198 13.87 3.10 -2.35
CA VAL A 198 15.07 2.32 -2.73
C VAL A 198 15.48 2.58 -4.18
N ALA A 199 14.51 2.57 -5.09
CA ALA A 199 14.77 2.77 -6.52
C ALA A 199 15.38 4.16 -6.78
N THR A 200 14.82 5.23 -6.21
CA THR A 200 15.35 6.59 -6.36
C THR A 200 16.76 6.72 -5.75
N VAL A 201 17.00 6.19 -4.56
CA VAL A 201 18.34 6.21 -3.93
C VAL A 201 19.39 5.58 -4.83
N LEU A 202 19.08 4.41 -5.43
CA LEU A 202 20.02 3.72 -6.32
C LEU A 202 20.17 4.40 -7.68
N GLN A 203 19.12 5.02 -8.20
CA GLN A 203 19.19 5.79 -9.45
C GLN A 203 20.03 7.07 -9.28
N ASP A 204 19.80 7.83 -8.19
CA ASP A 204 20.54 9.06 -7.89
C ASP A 204 22.04 8.79 -7.71
N SER A 205 22.41 7.65 -7.15
CA SER A 205 23.82 7.25 -6.98
C SER A 205 24.43 6.55 -8.20
N GLY A 206 23.65 6.34 -9.28
CA GLY A 206 24.12 5.59 -10.46
C GLY A 206 24.37 4.11 -10.19
N ASP A 207 23.68 3.54 -9.22
CA ASP A 207 23.78 2.12 -8.86
C ASP A 207 22.68 1.26 -9.51
N LEU A 208 21.65 1.90 -10.14
CA LEU A 208 20.56 1.23 -10.85
C LEU A 208 20.27 1.93 -12.18
N PHE A 209 20.35 1.18 -13.28
CA PHE A 209 20.09 1.61 -14.66
C PHE A 209 18.77 1.02 -15.14
N THR A 210 17.80 1.88 -15.35
CA THR A 210 16.39 1.52 -15.53
C THR A 210 16.12 0.78 -16.84
N LEU A 211 15.39 -0.32 -16.75
CA LEU A 211 14.83 -1.09 -17.87
C LEU A 211 13.32 -0.91 -17.98
N ALA A 212 12.62 -0.79 -16.85
CA ALA A 212 11.18 -0.53 -16.80
C ALA A 212 10.80 0.35 -15.60
N VAL A 213 9.81 1.21 -15.79
CA VAL A 213 9.25 2.08 -14.75
C VAL A 213 7.73 1.94 -14.73
N MET A 214 7.18 1.62 -13.57
CA MET A 214 5.76 1.46 -13.31
C MET A 214 5.35 2.30 -12.07
N ARG A 215 5.90 3.54 -11.99
CA ARG A 215 5.64 4.50 -10.89
C ARG A 215 4.44 5.40 -11.15
N ASP A 216 3.85 5.29 -12.32
CA ASP A 216 2.70 6.08 -12.74
C ASP A 216 1.74 5.22 -13.56
N PRO A 217 0.49 5.65 -13.73
CA PRO A 217 -0.52 4.90 -14.48
C PRO A 217 -0.14 4.63 -15.96
N ALA A 218 0.58 5.56 -16.61
CA ALA A 218 0.95 5.40 -18.02
C ALA A 218 2.02 4.32 -18.19
N GLY A 219 3.09 4.37 -17.40
CA GLY A 219 4.16 3.37 -17.39
C GLY A 219 3.64 1.99 -16.97
N THR A 220 2.70 1.96 -16.01
CA THR A 220 2.03 0.73 -15.59
C THR A 220 1.26 0.10 -16.74
N ARG A 221 0.38 0.84 -17.39
CA ARG A 221 -0.41 0.34 -18.53
C ARG A 221 0.46 -0.07 -19.72
N ALA A 222 1.50 0.71 -20.03
CA ALA A 222 2.44 0.37 -21.10
C ALA A 222 3.19 -0.96 -20.84
N THR A 223 3.50 -1.24 -19.59
CA THR A 223 4.28 -2.44 -19.20
C THR A 223 3.39 -3.65 -18.93
N LEU A 224 2.29 -3.46 -18.19
CA LEU A 224 1.45 -4.55 -17.67
C LEU A 224 0.12 -4.72 -18.41
N GLY A 225 -0.21 -3.82 -19.36
CA GLY A 225 -1.40 -3.91 -20.20
C GLY A 225 -2.65 -3.22 -19.62
N GLY A 226 -2.64 -2.80 -18.37
CA GLY A 226 -3.76 -2.16 -17.69
C GLY A 226 -3.35 -1.54 -16.35
N ASP A 227 -4.32 -1.03 -15.60
CA ASP A 227 -4.11 -0.61 -14.23
C ASP A 227 -3.82 -1.84 -13.37
N TYR A 228 -2.83 -1.72 -12.49
CA TYR A 228 -2.34 -2.84 -11.68
C TYR A 228 -2.29 -2.41 -10.20
N PRO A 229 -3.37 -2.58 -9.44
CA PRO A 229 -3.43 -2.31 -8.02
C PRO A 229 -2.52 -3.31 -7.28
N GLU A 230 -1.36 -2.82 -6.88
CA GLU A 230 -0.38 -3.65 -6.18
C GLU A 230 -0.70 -3.77 -4.70
N ALA A 231 -0.76 -2.63 -4.01
CA ALA A 231 -0.91 -2.61 -2.57
C ALA A 231 -2.38 -2.54 -2.16
N SER A 232 -2.77 -3.43 -1.27
CA SER A 232 -4.10 -3.46 -0.66
C SER A 232 -4.01 -3.93 0.79
N ILE A 233 -5.09 -3.75 1.55
CA ILE A 233 -5.29 -4.47 2.81
C ILE A 233 -6.23 -5.64 2.52
N TYR A 234 -5.80 -6.84 2.88
CA TYR A 234 -6.58 -8.05 2.72
C TYR A 234 -6.55 -8.91 3.98
N THR A 235 -7.52 -9.80 4.08
CA THR A 235 -7.66 -10.78 5.16
C THR A 235 -8.31 -12.06 4.65
N THR A 236 -8.54 -13.02 5.54
CA THR A 236 -9.36 -14.20 5.20
C THR A 236 -10.83 -13.81 5.10
N ARG A 237 -11.59 -14.49 4.24
CA ARG A 237 -13.05 -14.29 4.16
C ARG A 237 -13.75 -14.54 5.51
N ASP A 238 -13.27 -15.52 6.26
CA ASP A 238 -13.79 -15.83 7.60
C ASP A 238 -13.62 -14.66 8.56
N PHE A 239 -12.45 -14.03 8.56
CA PHE A 239 -12.21 -12.85 9.39
C PHE A 239 -13.13 -11.70 9.00
N ALA A 240 -13.24 -11.38 7.70
CA ALA A 240 -14.08 -10.30 7.21
C ALA A 240 -15.58 -10.54 7.52
N THR A 241 -16.02 -11.80 7.53
CA THR A 241 -17.40 -12.18 7.88
C THR A 241 -17.65 -12.10 9.37
N ARG A 242 -16.67 -12.48 10.19
CA ARG A 242 -16.79 -12.52 11.67
C ARG A 242 -16.64 -11.14 12.30
N TYR A 243 -15.86 -10.24 11.70
CA TYR A 243 -15.49 -8.94 12.24
C TYR A 243 -15.75 -7.80 11.24
N PRO A 244 -16.99 -7.66 10.69
CA PRO A 244 -17.25 -6.68 9.63
C PRO A 244 -17.09 -5.23 10.09
N ASN A 245 -17.43 -4.88 11.34
CA ASN A 245 -17.22 -3.51 11.84
C ASN A 245 -15.73 -3.21 12.06
N THR A 246 -14.93 -4.21 12.43
CA THR A 246 -13.47 -4.08 12.52
C THR A 246 -12.86 -3.80 11.14
N VAL A 247 -13.27 -4.56 10.11
CA VAL A 247 -12.82 -4.33 8.72
C VAL A 247 -13.26 -2.96 8.21
N GLN A 248 -14.50 -2.55 8.54
CA GLN A 248 -14.99 -1.20 8.22
C GLN A 248 -14.16 -0.11 8.90
N ALA A 249 -13.83 -0.27 10.18
CA ALA A 249 -13.00 0.69 10.92
C ALA A 249 -11.59 0.82 10.34
N VAL A 250 -10.96 -0.32 9.94
CA VAL A 250 -9.67 -0.30 9.22
C VAL A 250 -9.82 0.45 7.90
N THR A 251 -10.86 0.14 7.11
CA THR A 251 -11.12 0.81 5.83
C THR A 251 -11.28 2.32 6.01
N ASN A 252 -12.08 2.76 6.98
CA ASN A 252 -12.28 4.18 7.26
C ASN A 252 -10.97 4.90 7.62
N ALA A 253 -10.11 4.26 8.42
CA ALA A 253 -8.80 4.82 8.79
C ALA A 253 -7.86 4.95 7.58
N ILE A 254 -7.86 3.96 6.68
CA ILE A 254 -7.06 4.01 5.45
C ILE A 254 -7.56 5.10 4.52
N LEU A 255 -8.87 5.19 4.27
CA LEU A 255 -9.46 6.23 3.41
C LEU A 255 -9.22 7.63 3.97
N ALA A 256 -9.24 7.82 5.30
CA ALA A 256 -8.85 9.09 5.91
C ALA A 256 -7.39 9.46 5.60
N ALA A 257 -6.48 8.47 5.61
CA ALA A 257 -5.08 8.68 5.23
C ALA A 257 -4.94 9.02 3.74
N GLU A 258 -5.62 8.31 2.85
CA GLU A 258 -5.62 8.56 1.40
C GLU A 258 -6.17 9.96 1.07
N ARG A 259 -7.29 10.35 1.69
CA ARG A 259 -7.86 11.70 1.55
C ARG A 259 -6.87 12.78 2.01
N TRP A 260 -6.20 12.58 3.13
CA TRP A 260 -5.17 13.51 3.58
C TRP A 260 -4.00 13.57 2.61
N MET A 261 -3.49 12.43 2.14
CA MET A 261 -2.37 12.34 1.18
C MET A 261 -2.72 12.99 -0.16
N ALA A 262 -3.97 12.93 -0.60
CA ALA A 262 -4.43 13.56 -1.84
C ALA A 262 -4.29 15.10 -1.84
N HIS A 263 -4.27 15.73 -0.67
CA HIS A 263 -4.14 17.17 -0.47
C HIS A 263 -2.79 17.61 0.10
N ALA A 264 -1.98 16.66 0.59
CA ALA A 264 -0.69 16.94 1.20
C ALA A 264 0.40 17.15 0.12
N THR A 265 1.34 18.05 0.39
CA THR A 265 2.55 18.15 -0.44
C THR A 265 3.50 16.97 -0.17
N PRO A 266 4.42 16.64 -1.10
CA PRO A 266 5.42 15.61 -0.86
C PRO A 266 6.22 15.81 0.43
N GLU A 267 6.54 17.05 0.77
CA GLU A 267 7.27 17.41 2.00
C GLU A 267 6.42 17.13 3.25
N GLN A 268 5.12 17.42 3.19
CA GLN A 268 4.19 17.12 4.28
C GLN A 268 4.06 15.62 4.51
N VAL A 269 4.00 14.82 3.42
CA VAL A 269 3.99 13.36 3.53
C VAL A 269 5.31 12.87 4.11
N ALA A 270 6.46 13.34 3.61
CA ALA A 270 7.78 13.00 4.15
C ALA A 270 7.92 13.33 5.64
N ALA A 271 7.33 14.46 6.09
CA ALA A 271 7.33 14.85 7.50
C ALA A 271 6.44 13.96 8.39
N ALA A 272 5.38 13.39 7.83
CA ALA A 272 4.43 12.54 8.55
C ALA A 272 4.90 11.07 8.66
N VAL A 273 5.84 10.63 7.81
CA VAL A 273 6.39 9.26 7.87
C VAL A 273 7.36 9.13 9.04
N PRO A 274 7.19 8.13 9.92
CA PRO A 274 8.10 7.88 11.04
C PRO A 274 9.53 7.58 10.55
N PRO A 275 10.58 8.05 11.28
CA PRO A 275 11.98 7.90 10.86
C PRO A 275 12.41 6.46 10.57
N GLN A 276 11.86 5.48 11.27
CA GLN A 276 12.17 4.07 11.07
C GLN A 276 11.72 3.53 9.70
N TYR A 277 10.82 4.22 9.00
CA TYR A 277 10.33 3.87 7.67
C TYR A 277 10.93 4.75 6.56
N ALA A 278 11.64 5.83 6.93
CA ALA A 278 12.33 6.70 5.99
C ALA A 278 13.73 6.14 5.73
N LEU A 279 13.98 5.64 4.50
CA LEU A 279 15.30 5.11 4.08
C LEU A 279 16.27 6.17 3.59
N ALA A 280 15.80 7.39 3.41
CA ALA A 280 16.53 8.51 2.85
C ALA A 280 16.27 9.77 3.70
N ASP A 281 17.06 10.82 3.47
CA ASP A 281 16.70 12.12 3.97
C ASP A 281 15.35 12.59 3.43
N LYS A 282 14.75 13.58 4.09
CA LYS A 282 13.39 14.05 3.77
C LYS A 282 13.26 14.60 2.35
N ASP A 283 14.31 15.20 1.81
CA ASP A 283 14.28 15.80 0.48
C ASP A 283 14.31 14.71 -0.61
N VAL A 284 15.15 13.68 -0.45
CA VAL A 284 15.15 12.49 -1.33
C VAL A 284 13.81 11.77 -1.25
N PHE A 285 13.26 11.61 -0.03
CA PHE A 285 11.96 10.99 0.17
C PHE A 285 10.84 11.77 -0.55
N ALA A 286 10.79 13.10 -0.37
CA ALA A 286 9.78 13.94 -0.99
C ALA A 286 9.85 13.89 -2.54
N ARG A 287 11.06 13.99 -3.11
CA ARG A 287 11.24 13.86 -4.57
C ARG A 287 10.81 12.48 -5.08
N ALA A 288 11.19 11.43 -4.38
CA ALA A 288 10.81 10.07 -4.74
C ALA A 288 9.29 9.86 -4.65
N TYR A 289 8.65 10.40 -3.60
CA TYR A 289 7.19 10.33 -3.44
C TYR A 289 6.45 11.10 -4.56
N ALA A 290 6.96 12.26 -4.98
CA ALA A 290 6.38 13.03 -6.08
C ALA A 290 6.28 12.20 -7.40
N ASN A 291 7.21 11.27 -7.63
CA ASN A 291 7.17 10.38 -8.79
C ASN A 291 6.01 9.38 -8.74
N MET A 292 5.54 9.03 -7.54
CA MET A 292 4.57 7.96 -7.34
C MET A 292 3.23 8.42 -6.77
N GLN A 293 3.10 9.66 -6.32
CA GLN A 293 1.88 10.16 -5.65
C GLN A 293 0.59 9.94 -6.47
N ARG A 294 0.69 9.88 -7.82
CA ARG A 294 -0.45 9.59 -8.70
C ARG A 294 -0.93 8.15 -8.63
N CYS A 295 -0.12 7.25 -8.08
CA CYS A 295 -0.46 5.85 -7.89
C CYS A 295 -1.11 5.57 -6.53
N ILE A 296 -1.01 6.46 -5.56
CA ILE A 296 -1.75 6.31 -4.30
C ILE A 296 -3.23 6.33 -4.63
N SER A 297 -3.96 5.37 -4.09
CA SER A 297 -5.41 5.28 -4.27
C SER A 297 -6.08 6.55 -3.72
N ARG A 298 -7.18 6.96 -4.37
CA ARG A 298 -7.95 8.13 -3.95
C ARG A 298 -9.30 7.76 -3.36
N ASP A 299 -9.75 6.56 -3.67
CA ASP A 299 -11.09 6.06 -3.34
C ASP A 299 -11.07 4.67 -2.67
N GLY A 300 -9.93 4.00 -2.62
CA GLY A 300 -9.78 2.67 -2.04
C GLY A 300 -10.42 1.52 -2.84
N LEU A 301 -11.03 1.81 -4.00
CA LEU A 301 -11.80 0.84 -4.76
C LEU A 301 -10.90 -0.09 -5.59
N MET A 302 -11.36 -1.34 -5.73
CA MET A 302 -10.86 -2.29 -6.72
C MET A 302 -11.81 -2.32 -7.91
N THR A 303 -11.28 -2.17 -9.13
CA THR A 303 -12.10 -2.32 -10.36
C THR A 303 -11.98 -3.72 -10.95
N ASP A 304 -13.05 -4.20 -11.59
CA ASP A 304 -13.04 -5.49 -12.30
C ASP A 304 -11.90 -5.55 -13.34
N ALA A 305 -11.73 -4.48 -14.12
CA ALA A 305 -10.68 -4.39 -15.14
C ALA A 305 -9.27 -4.52 -14.53
N ALA A 306 -9.03 -3.87 -13.40
CA ALA A 306 -7.75 -3.94 -12.70
C ALA A 306 -7.49 -5.33 -12.12
N ALA A 307 -8.52 -5.98 -11.55
CA ALA A 307 -8.41 -7.35 -11.07
C ALA A 307 -8.07 -8.33 -12.21
N HIS A 308 -8.68 -8.14 -13.40
CA HIS A 308 -8.33 -8.92 -14.59
C HIS A 308 -6.90 -8.67 -15.05
N THR A 309 -6.42 -7.41 -15.07
CA THR A 309 -5.02 -7.12 -15.40
C THR A 309 -4.05 -7.86 -14.48
N VAL A 310 -4.31 -7.88 -13.16
CA VAL A 310 -3.46 -8.61 -12.21
C VAL A 310 -3.49 -10.11 -12.49
N HIS A 311 -4.68 -10.68 -12.75
CA HIS A 311 -4.82 -12.10 -13.13
C HIS A 311 -4.03 -12.42 -14.41
N ASP A 312 -4.17 -11.62 -15.46
CA ASP A 312 -3.53 -11.87 -16.76
C ASP A 312 -2.01 -11.80 -16.68
N VAL A 313 -1.49 -10.86 -15.87
CA VAL A 313 -0.05 -10.78 -15.56
C VAL A 313 0.44 -12.05 -14.87
N LEU A 314 -0.31 -12.59 -13.92
CA LEU A 314 0.05 -13.83 -13.23
C LEU A 314 -0.06 -15.05 -14.18
N ALA A 315 -1.13 -15.14 -14.93
CA ALA A 315 -1.40 -16.23 -15.86
C ALA A 315 -0.35 -16.32 -17.00
N ALA A 316 0.29 -15.20 -17.34
CA ALA A 316 1.30 -15.15 -18.40
C ALA A 316 2.55 -16.00 -18.11
N PHE A 317 2.87 -16.27 -16.84
CA PHE A 317 4.04 -17.04 -16.45
C PHE A 317 3.72 -18.21 -15.51
N ASP A 318 2.53 -18.26 -14.92
CA ASP A 318 2.09 -19.30 -14.00
C ASP A 318 0.94 -20.13 -14.63
N PRO A 319 1.24 -21.34 -15.15
CA PRO A 319 0.22 -22.18 -15.76
C PRO A 319 -0.86 -22.68 -14.79
N GLU A 320 -0.62 -22.70 -13.47
CA GLU A 320 -1.63 -23.08 -12.48
C GLU A 320 -2.72 -22.02 -12.41
N ILE A 321 -2.31 -20.74 -12.39
CA ILE A 321 -3.25 -19.60 -12.40
C ILE A 321 -3.97 -19.54 -13.76
N GLY A 322 -3.24 -19.70 -14.88
CA GLY A 322 -3.83 -19.65 -16.22
C GLY A 322 -4.86 -20.73 -16.50
N LYS A 323 -4.82 -21.87 -15.78
CA LYS A 323 -5.78 -22.98 -15.93
C LYS A 323 -6.88 -22.96 -14.86
N ALA A 324 -6.68 -22.26 -13.76
CA ALA A 324 -7.64 -22.21 -12.66
C ALA A 324 -8.88 -21.40 -13.04
N SER A 325 -10.06 -21.89 -12.68
CA SER A 325 -11.28 -21.10 -12.75
C SER A 325 -11.40 -20.26 -11.47
N ILE A 326 -10.92 -19.03 -11.53
CA ILE A 326 -10.90 -18.11 -10.39
C ILE A 326 -12.05 -17.11 -10.54
N ASP A 327 -12.95 -17.06 -9.55
CA ASP A 327 -13.92 -15.96 -9.42
C ASP A 327 -13.18 -14.72 -8.88
N LEU A 328 -12.77 -13.83 -9.78
CA LEU A 328 -12.03 -12.62 -9.42
C LEU A 328 -12.88 -11.68 -8.52
N LYS A 329 -14.21 -11.65 -8.68
CA LYS A 329 -15.09 -10.85 -7.82
C LYS A 329 -15.11 -11.34 -6.38
N ALA A 330 -14.77 -12.60 -6.15
CA ALA A 330 -14.64 -13.16 -4.83
C ALA A 330 -13.31 -12.81 -4.14
N THR A 331 -12.34 -12.20 -4.83
CA THR A 331 -11.01 -11.84 -4.29
C THR A 331 -10.95 -10.44 -3.69
N TYR A 332 -12.00 -9.63 -3.83
CA TYR A 332 -12.10 -8.30 -3.23
C TYR A 332 -13.53 -7.99 -2.80
N ASP A 333 -13.70 -6.98 -1.92
CA ASP A 333 -14.99 -6.57 -1.40
C ASP A 333 -15.03 -5.03 -1.21
N ASN A 334 -15.58 -4.34 -2.21
CA ASN A 334 -15.71 -2.89 -2.20
C ASN A 334 -16.78 -2.35 -1.24
N ARG A 335 -17.65 -3.22 -0.67
CA ARG A 335 -18.74 -2.76 0.23
C ARG A 335 -18.22 -1.94 1.40
N PHE A 336 -17.04 -2.27 1.94
CA PHE A 336 -16.42 -1.53 3.04
C PHE A 336 -16.01 -0.12 2.63
N VAL A 337 -15.53 0.07 1.41
CA VAL A 337 -15.18 1.38 0.84
C VAL A 337 -16.46 2.18 0.55
N GLU A 338 -17.43 1.59 -0.13
CA GLU A 338 -18.71 2.21 -0.48
C GLU A 338 -19.54 2.63 0.76
N ASN A 339 -19.38 1.92 1.88
CA ASN A 339 -20.03 2.28 3.13
C ASN A 339 -19.31 3.41 3.88
N ALA A 340 -18.02 3.61 3.66
CA ALA A 340 -17.26 4.67 4.33
C ALA A 340 -17.72 6.09 3.93
N ASP A 341 -18.29 6.27 2.76
CA ASP A 341 -18.80 7.56 2.27
C ASP A 341 -20.22 7.90 2.77
N LYS A 342 -20.85 6.98 3.50
CA LYS A 342 -22.22 7.16 4.04
C LYS A 342 -22.23 7.69 5.47
N HIS A 343 -21.07 7.87 6.10
CA HIS A 343 -20.88 8.33 7.47
C HIS A 343 -19.88 9.49 7.52
#